data_2c395d44aa7990490f42b86dc4033323
#
_entry.id   2c395d44aa7990490f42b86dc4033323
#
_cell.length_a   1.000
_cell.length_b   1.000
_cell.length_c   1.000
_cell.angle_alpha   90.00
_cell.angle_beta   90.00
_cell.angle_gamma   90.00
#
_symmetry.space_group_name_H-M   'P 1'
#
loop_
_entity.id
_entity.type
_entity.pdbx_description
1 polymer ?
#
loop_
_entity_poly.entity_id
_entity_poly.type
_entity_poly.pdbx_seq_one_letter_code
_entity_poly.pdbx_strand_id
1 'polypeptide(L)'
;MNILVTGGAGFIGSHLTNYLISKGNSVVVLDNFSGLKTKNLESYKSKPNLNIVVGSILDRSLVKELMQNAEKCFHLAAGLGVERIIDKSLECLEVNLEGGKIVLQSASDYKVKCVFASSSEIYGRNPNVPLTEESDRVLGSPKIARWSYSEAKAIDEFYAFELHKQNAFEVTIARLFNTVGPGQIGTYGMVLPRFVKAALSDEPLLVYGDGSQSRSFCAVSDVVEALDSLMSNSETAGQAYNVGSTNEISIKDLAQKVIDVTGSKSQIVFKKLSEVFGEHFEEPARRVPDISKISKAIGWQPKKSLESTILEVAEYTKANEV
;
A
#
# COMPACT_ATOMS: atom_id res chain seq x y z
N MET A 1 -18.35 -11.97 11.40
CA MET A 1 -17.44 -12.67 10.46
C MET A 1 -16.04 -12.64 11.03
N ASN A 2 -15.30 -13.73 10.88
CA ASN A 2 -13.89 -13.80 11.26
C ASN A 2 -13.01 -13.42 10.07
N ILE A 3 -12.31 -12.30 10.17
CA ILE A 3 -11.52 -11.75 9.08
C ILE A 3 -10.04 -11.76 9.47
N LEU A 4 -9.21 -12.42 8.66
CA LEU A 4 -7.75 -12.37 8.79
C LEU A 4 -7.20 -11.17 8.01
N VAL A 5 -6.38 -10.33 8.67
CA VAL A 5 -5.65 -9.24 8.03
C VAL A 5 -4.16 -9.45 8.28
N THR A 6 -3.43 -9.90 7.26
CA THR A 6 -1.97 -9.97 7.35
C THR A 6 -1.39 -8.59 7.07
N GLY A 7 -0.37 -8.18 7.82
CA GLY A 7 0.13 -6.80 7.78
C GLY A 7 -0.84 -5.78 8.38
N GLY A 8 -1.74 -6.26 9.27
CA GLY A 8 -2.80 -5.45 9.85
C GLY A 8 -2.33 -4.37 10.84
N ALA A 9 -1.08 -4.41 11.29
CA ALA A 9 -0.47 -3.34 12.09
C ALA A 9 0.24 -2.28 11.23
N GLY A 10 0.42 -2.55 9.93
CA GLY A 10 0.98 -1.61 8.97
C GLY A 10 0.08 -0.39 8.72
N PHE A 11 0.54 0.54 7.87
CA PHE A 11 -0.20 1.77 7.57
C PHE A 11 -1.61 1.48 7.04
N ILE A 12 -1.75 0.86 5.87
CA ILE A 12 -3.06 0.56 5.29
C ILE A 12 -3.80 -0.47 6.14
N GLY A 13 -3.07 -1.49 6.63
CA GLY A 13 -3.65 -2.58 7.42
C GLY A 13 -4.31 -2.12 8.72
N SER A 14 -3.74 -1.15 9.43
CA SER A 14 -4.33 -0.62 10.65
C SER A 14 -5.63 0.16 10.38
N HIS A 15 -5.68 0.96 9.32
CA HIS A 15 -6.91 1.63 8.90
C HIS A 15 -7.99 0.62 8.51
N LEU A 16 -7.63 -0.41 7.74
CA LEU A 16 -8.57 -1.48 7.37
C LEU A 16 -9.06 -2.25 8.61
N THR A 17 -8.16 -2.64 9.51
CA THR A 17 -8.50 -3.32 10.76
C THR A 17 -9.52 -2.51 11.57
N ASN A 18 -9.27 -1.21 11.74
CA ASN A 18 -10.16 -0.31 12.46
C ASN A 18 -11.53 -0.17 11.78
N TYR A 19 -11.53 -0.04 10.46
CA TYR A 19 -12.76 0.04 9.68
C TYR A 19 -13.59 -1.23 9.80
N LEU A 20 -12.99 -2.42 9.70
CA LEU A 20 -13.67 -3.69 9.84
C LEU A 20 -14.25 -3.90 11.24
N ILE A 21 -13.49 -3.53 12.28
CA ILE A 21 -13.95 -3.56 13.67
C ILE A 21 -15.14 -2.64 13.88
N SER A 22 -15.11 -1.42 13.34
CA SER A 22 -16.21 -0.46 13.45
C SER A 22 -17.49 -0.95 12.78
N LYS A 23 -17.38 -1.85 11.79
CA LYS A 23 -18.51 -2.55 11.16
C LYS A 23 -18.97 -3.80 11.93
N GLY A 24 -18.45 -4.06 13.12
CA GLY A 24 -18.85 -5.18 13.97
C GLY A 24 -18.23 -6.53 13.61
N ASN A 25 -17.19 -6.56 12.76
CA ASN A 25 -16.49 -7.80 12.45
C ASN A 25 -15.51 -8.20 13.56
N SER A 26 -15.24 -9.49 13.70
CA SER A 26 -14.10 -10.02 14.45
C SER A 26 -12.89 -10.06 13.54
N VAL A 27 -11.81 -9.43 13.96
CA VAL A 27 -10.59 -9.30 13.15
C VAL A 27 -9.41 -9.96 13.85
N VAL A 28 -8.71 -10.83 13.11
CA VAL A 28 -7.41 -11.38 13.51
C VAL A 28 -6.34 -10.69 12.68
N VAL A 29 -5.41 -10.01 13.33
CA VAL A 29 -4.25 -9.38 12.70
C VAL A 29 -3.05 -10.31 12.85
N LEU A 30 -2.40 -10.66 11.72
CA LEU A 30 -1.09 -11.29 11.71
C LEU A 30 -0.05 -10.27 11.26
N ASP A 31 0.90 -9.92 12.13
CA ASP A 31 1.96 -8.96 11.83
C ASP A 31 3.23 -9.29 12.63
N ASN A 32 4.41 -9.11 12.04
CA ASN A 32 5.69 -9.31 12.72
C ASN A 32 6.28 -8.02 13.28
N PHE A 33 5.58 -6.90 13.09
CA PHE A 33 5.96 -5.56 13.51
C PHE A 33 7.34 -5.09 13.02
N SER A 34 7.88 -5.70 11.96
CA SER A 34 9.23 -5.39 11.43
C SER A 34 9.34 -4.00 10.79
N GLY A 35 8.22 -3.38 10.46
CA GLY A 35 8.17 -2.11 9.72
C GLY A 35 7.75 -0.90 10.55
N LEU A 36 7.24 -1.06 11.78
CA LEU A 36 6.56 0.02 12.48
C LEU A 36 6.70 -0.05 14.00
N LYS A 37 6.83 1.12 14.62
CA LYS A 37 6.49 1.28 16.02
C LYS A 37 4.97 1.14 16.13
N THR A 38 4.51 0.20 16.93
CA THR A 38 3.15 -0.33 17.12
C THR A 38 2.01 0.65 17.40
N LYS A 39 2.21 1.97 17.24
CA LYS A 39 1.23 2.99 17.64
C LYS A 39 -0.10 2.95 16.88
N ASN A 40 -0.11 2.44 15.64
CA ASN A 40 -1.31 2.48 14.79
C ASN A 40 -2.48 1.61 15.31
N LEU A 41 -2.22 0.57 16.12
CA LEU A 41 -3.26 -0.27 16.74
C LEU A 41 -3.39 -0.09 18.25
N GLU A 42 -2.60 0.77 18.88
CA GLU A 42 -2.61 0.94 20.36
C GLU A 42 -4.00 1.26 20.91
N SER A 43 -4.72 2.19 20.29
CA SER A 43 -6.06 2.60 20.70
C SER A 43 -7.14 1.51 20.52
N TYR A 44 -6.81 0.42 19.84
CA TYR A 44 -7.74 -0.66 19.50
C TYR A 44 -7.44 -1.98 20.21
N LYS A 45 -6.29 -2.10 20.87
CA LYS A 45 -5.87 -3.34 21.57
C LYS A 45 -6.90 -3.83 22.61
N SER A 46 -7.69 -2.92 23.18
CA SER A 46 -8.73 -3.26 24.16
C SER A 46 -10.08 -3.66 23.55
N LYS A 47 -10.21 -3.65 22.20
CA LYS A 47 -11.47 -4.02 21.56
C LYS A 47 -11.67 -5.54 21.62
N PRO A 48 -12.82 -6.03 22.10
CA PRO A 48 -13.05 -7.46 22.32
C PRO A 48 -13.10 -8.28 21.00
N ASN A 49 -13.32 -7.62 19.87
CA ASN A 49 -13.38 -8.21 18.56
C ASN A 49 -12.07 -8.05 17.73
N LEU A 50 -10.95 -7.71 18.39
CA LEU A 50 -9.62 -7.67 17.82
C LEU A 50 -8.71 -8.70 18.51
N ASN A 51 -8.11 -9.58 17.73
CA ASN A 51 -7.04 -10.45 18.16
C ASN A 51 -5.76 -10.12 17.35
N ILE A 52 -4.65 -9.88 18.04
CA ILE A 52 -3.35 -9.57 17.41
C ILE A 52 -2.41 -10.73 17.63
N VAL A 53 -2.01 -11.38 16.55
CA VAL A 53 -1.05 -12.47 16.54
C VAL A 53 0.29 -11.92 16.02
N VAL A 54 1.31 -11.95 16.88
CA VAL A 54 2.68 -11.57 16.51
C VAL A 54 3.33 -12.74 15.81
N GLY A 55 3.61 -12.60 14.50
CA GLY A 55 4.20 -13.69 13.72
C GLY A 55 4.48 -13.28 12.28
N SER A 56 5.16 -14.14 11.55
CA SER A 56 5.55 -13.93 10.15
C SER A 56 4.65 -14.70 9.20
N ILE A 57 4.37 -14.11 8.03
CA ILE A 57 3.72 -14.82 6.91
C ILE A 57 4.60 -15.92 6.31
N LEU A 58 5.88 -15.96 6.66
CA LEU A 58 6.81 -17.05 6.32
C LEU A 58 6.57 -18.31 7.19
N ASP A 59 5.94 -18.16 8.36
CA ASP A 59 5.55 -19.31 9.19
C ASP A 59 4.29 -19.98 8.60
N ARG A 60 4.54 -20.99 7.77
CA ARG A 60 3.49 -21.77 7.08
C ARG A 60 2.49 -22.40 8.05
N SER A 61 2.95 -22.84 9.21
CA SER A 61 2.10 -23.52 10.20
C SER A 61 1.13 -22.53 10.81
N LEU A 62 1.64 -21.38 11.24
CA LEU A 62 0.85 -20.30 11.80
C LEU A 62 -0.16 -19.74 10.78
N VAL A 63 0.28 -19.49 9.53
CA VAL A 63 -0.63 -19.01 8.48
C VAL A 63 -1.76 -19.99 8.21
N LYS A 64 -1.49 -21.30 8.16
CA LYS A 64 -2.53 -22.32 7.98
C LYS A 64 -3.51 -22.36 9.14
N GLU A 65 -3.02 -22.31 10.38
CA GLU A 65 -3.86 -22.29 11.58
C GLU A 65 -4.82 -21.10 11.57
N LEU A 66 -4.31 -19.89 11.27
CA LEU A 66 -5.11 -18.67 11.22
C LEU A 66 -6.10 -18.70 10.03
N MET A 67 -5.67 -19.21 8.88
CA MET A 67 -6.51 -19.27 7.69
C MET A 67 -7.66 -20.26 7.86
N GLN A 68 -7.44 -21.39 8.54
CA GLN A 68 -8.47 -22.39 8.81
C GLN A 68 -9.66 -21.85 9.60
N ASN A 69 -9.45 -20.80 10.40
CA ASN A 69 -10.47 -20.18 11.23
C ASN A 69 -11.02 -18.86 10.63
N ALA A 70 -10.56 -18.48 9.44
CA ALA A 70 -10.98 -17.26 8.76
C ALA A 70 -12.07 -17.55 7.73
N GLU A 71 -13.02 -16.63 7.60
CA GLU A 71 -14.01 -16.59 6.50
C GLU A 71 -13.52 -15.75 5.32
N LYS A 72 -12.72 -14.72 5.62
CA LYS A 72 -12.15 -13.77 4.65
C LYS A 72 -10.72 -13.42 5.02
N CYS A 73 -9.88 -13.15 4.02
CA CYS A 73 -8.50 -12.72 4.22
C CYS A 73 -8.19 -11.46 3.42
N PHE A 74 -7.63 -10.43 4.08
CA PHE A 74 -6.96 -9.34 3.42
C PHE A 74 -5.45 -9.53 3.56
N HIS A 75 -4.77 -9.76 2.45
CA HIS A 75 -3.33 -9.93 2.45
C HIS A 75 -2.62 -8.62 2.12
N LEU A 76 -2.18 -7.90 3.17
CA LEU A 76 -1.49 -6.62 3.07
C LEU A 76 -0.02 -6.69 3.54
N ALA A 77 0.39 -7.81 4.13
CA ALA A 77 1.78 -8.01 4.55
C ALA A 77 2.71 -8.02 3.35
N ALA A 78 3.76 -7.21 3.40
CA ALA A 78 4.79 -7.13 2.36
C ALA A 78 6.09 -6.54 2.93
N GLY A 79 7.23 -6.93 2.37
CA GLY A 79 8.49 -6.19 2.50
C GLY A 79 8.44 -4.96 1.58
N LEU A 80 8.25 -3.77 2.14
CA LEU A 80 7.86 -2.56 1.44
C LEU A 80 8.72 -1.36 1.85
N GLY A 81 8.88 -0.41 0.93
CA GLY A 81 9.61 0.85 1.10
C GLY A 81 10.88 0.91 0.26
N VAL A 82 11.04 1.98 -0.53
CA VAL A 82 12.13 2.10 -1.51
C VAL A 82 13.51 1.92 -0.86
N GLU A 83 13.77 2.59 0.25
CA GLU A 83 15.05 2.48 0.97
C GLU A 83 15.25 1.04 1.51
N ARG A 84 14.22 0.42 2.11
CA ARG A 84 14.31 -0.94 2.62
C ARG A 84 14.52 -1.98 1.51
N ILE A 85 13.88 -1.78 0.34
CA ILE A 85 14.06 -2.65 -0.83
C ILE A 85 15.49 -2.56 -1.35
N ILE A 86 16.14 -1.40 -1.24
CA ILE A 86 17.54 -1.22 -1.64
C ILE A 86 18.48 -1.85 -0.59
N ASP A 87 18.28 -1.56 0.69
CA ASP A 87 19.20 -1.95 1.77
C ASP A 87 19.04 -3.43 2.19
N LYS A 88 17.83 -3.98 2.09
CA LYS A 88 17.47 -5.34 2.53
C LYS A 88 16.72 -6.10 1.43
N SER A 89 17.21 -6.03 0.20
CA SER A 89 16.52 -6.54 -0.97
C SER A 89 16.19 -8.04 -0.88
N LEU A 90 17.09 -8.88 -0.37
CA LEU A 90 16.85 -10.32 -0.21
C LEU A 90 15.75 -10.62 0.81
N GLU A 91 15.77 -9.96 1.97
CA GLU A 91 14.72 -10.12 3.00
C GLU A 91 13.35 -9.70 2.45
N CYS A 92 13.29 -8.56 1.75
CA CYS A 92 12.05 -8.08 1.12
C CYS A 92 11.55 -9.04 0.03
N LEU A 93 12.46 -9.56 -0.78
CA LEU A 93 12.13 -10.49 -1.86
C LEU A 93 11.57 -11.80 -1.29
N GLU A 94 12.23 -12.38 -0.27
CA GLU A 94 11.80 -13.60 0.41
C GLU A 94 10.41 -13.44 1.04
N VAL A 95 10.19 -12.35 1.80
CA VAL A 95 8.89 -12.07 2.42
C VAL A 95 7.79 -11.93 1.36
N ASN A 96 8.06 -11.24 0.27
CA ASN A 96 7.06 -11.02 -0.77
C ASN A 96 6.76 -12.30 -1.53
N LEU A 97 7.76 -13.04 -2.02
CA LEU A 97 7.56 -14.25 -2.83
C LEU A 97 7.07 -15.44 -1.99
N GLU A 98 7.84 -15.84 -0.97
CA GLU A 98 7.49 -17.03 -0.18
C GLU A 98 6.29 -16.75 0.73
N GLY A 99 6.24 -15.58 1.37
CA GLY A 99 5.12 -15.19 2.22
C GLY A 99 3.83 -15.03 1.42
N GLY A 100 3.86 -14.35 0.28
CA GLY A 100 2.71 -14.20 -0.61
C GLY A 100 2.18 -15.56 -1.06
N LYS A 101 3.06 -16.45 -1.53
CA LYS A 101 2.71 -17.81 -1.92
C LYS A 101 2.08 -18.62 -0.77
N ILE A 102 2.65 -18.55 0.45
CA ILE A 102 2.11 -19.27 1.62
C ILE A 102 0.69 -18.82 1.93
N VAL A 103 0.44 -17.49 1.93
CA VAL A 103 -0.89 -16.94 2.24
C VAL A 103 -1.89 -17.28 1.15
N LEU A 104 -1.57 -17.05 -0.13
CA LEU A 104 -2.47 -17.33 -1.25
C LEU A 104 -2.80 -18.83 -1.36
N GLN A 105 -1.80 -19.72 -1.21
CA GLN A 105 -2.02 -21.16 -1.21
C GLN A 105 -2.92 -21.58 -0.04
N SER A 106 -2.65 -21.07 1.16
CA SER A 106 -3.47 -21.42 2.34
C SER A 106 -4.90 -20.92 2.19
N ALA A 107 -5.11 -19.71 1.66
CA ALA A 107 -6.46 -19.21 1.39
C ALA A 107 -7.21 -20.05 0.37
N SER A 108 -6.53 -20.51 -0.69
CA SER A 108 -7.09 -21.42 -1.68
C SER A 108 -7.43 -22.79 -1.09
N ASP A 109 -6.51 -23.40 -0.30
CA ASP A 109 -6.69 -24.71 0.32
C ASP A 109 -7.91 -24.73 1.27
N TYR A 110 -8.12 -23.67 2.04
CA TYR A 110 -9.23 -23.54 2.99
C TYR A 110 -10.46 -22.84 2.42
N LYS A 111 -10.46 -22.48 1.12
CA LYS A 111 -11.54 -21.78 0.42
C LYS A 111 -11.93 -20.45 1.09
N VAL A 112 -10.95 -19.74 1.61
CA VAL A 112 -11.11 -18.44 2.23
C VAL A 112 -11.03 -17.37 1.16
N LYS A 113 -12.08 -16.57 0.98
CA LYS A 113 -12.09 -15.45 0.03
C LYS A 113 -10.99 -14.45 0.37
N CYS A 114 -10.20 -14.03 -0.64
CA CYS A 114 -9.02 -13.21 -0.42
C CYS A 114 -9.03 -11.93 -1.27
N VAL A 115 -8.70 -10.79 -0.64
CA VAL A 115 -8.24 -9.58 -1.35
C VAL A 115 -6.73 -9.47 -1.14
N PHE A 116 -6.00 -9.58 -2.25
CA PHE A 116 -4.54 -9.47 -2.28
C PHE A 116 -4.11 -8.06 -2.67
N ALA A 117 -3.35 -7.40 -1.80
CA ALA A 117 -2.77 -6.09 -2.09
C ALA A 117 -1.53 -6.24 -2.98
N SER A 118 -1.70 -5.95 -4.25
CA SER A 118 -0.64 -5.68 -5.21
C SER A 118 -0.31 -4.19 -5.25
N SER A 119 0.45 -3.74 -6.21
CA SER A 119 0.97 -2.39 -6.27
C SER A 119 1.02 -1.87 -7.70
N SER A 120 0.87 -0.55 -7.86
CA SER A 120 1.17 0.14 -9.11
C SER A 120 2.64 0.03 -9.55
N GLU A 121 3.53 -0.42 -8.67
CA GLU A 121 4.93 -0.70 -9.03
C GLU A 121 5.07 -1.78 -10.12
N ILE A 122 4.09 -2.66 -10.29
CA ILE A 122 4.13 -3.69 -11.36
C ILE A 122 4.23 -3.11 -12.76
N TYR A 123 3.70 -1.90 -12.99
CA TYR A 123 3.77 -1.22 -14.29
C TYR A 123 5.17 -0.66 -14.61
N GLY A 124 6.04 -0.57 -13.59
CA GLY A 124 7.40 -0.09 -13.74
C GLY A 124 7.48 1.33 -14.27
N ARG A 125 8.18 1.52 -15.38
CA ARG A 125 8.39 2.80 -16.09
C ARG A 125 7.47 2.98 -17.30
N ASN A 126 6.33 2.30 -17.35
CA ASN A 126 5.42 2.47 -18.48
C ASN A 126 5.03 3.95 -18.62
N PRO A 127 5.34 4.62 -19.77
CA PRO A 127 5.07 6.04 -19.96
C PRO A 127 3.62 6.31 -20.37
N ASN A 128 2.87 5.28 -20.76
CA ASN A 128 1.52 5.41 -21.32
C ASN A 128 0.49 5.49 -20.17
N VAL A 129 0.23 6.68 -19.68
CA VAL A 129 -0.77 6.94 -18.65
C VAL A 129 -2.04 7.55 -19.29
N PRO A 130 -3.22 7.30 -18.70
CA PRO A 130 -3.48 6.54 -17.47
C PRO A 130 -3.26 5.03 -17.65
N LEU A 131 -2.72 4.38 -16.59
CA LEU A 131 -2.43 2.94 -16.57
C LEU A 131 -3.70 2.15 -16.34
N THR A 132 -4.06 1.28 -17.27
CA THR A 132 -5.15 0.31 -17.12
C THR A 132 -4.61 -1.00 -16.56
N GLU A 133 -5.47 -1.91 -16.12
CA GLU A 133 -5.06 -3.22 -15.63
C GLU A 133 -4.41 -4.10 -16.71
N GLU A 134 -4.67 -3.80 -17.98
CA GLU A 134 -4.10 -4.48 -19.15
C GLU A 134 -2.83 -3.80 -19.70
N SER A 135 -2.39 -2.70 -19.06
CA SER A 135 -1.18 -1.99 -19.49
C SER A 135 0.07 -2.85 -19.34
N ASP A 136 0.99 -2.74 -20.31
CA ASP A 136 2.27 -3.41 -20.28
C ASP A 136 3.12 -3.08 -19.06
N ARG A 137 3.95 -4.01 -18.65
CA ARG A 137 4.96 -3.86 -17.62
C ARG A 137 6.29 -3.50 -18.26
N VAL A 138 6.84 -2.32 -17.92
CA VAL A 138 8.12 -1.84 -18.47
C VAL A 138 9.12 -1.70 -17.32
N LEU A 139 9.97 -2.71 -17.14
CA LEU A 139 10.95 -2.76 -16.06
C LEU A 139 12.36 -2.52 -16.57
N GLY A 140 13.25 -2.12 -15.66
CA GLY A 140 14.67 -1.99 -15.92
C GLY A 140 15.44 -3.30 -15.75
N SER A 141 16.77 -3.20 -15.69
CA SER A 141 17.66 -4.34 -15.48
C SER A 141 17.40 -4.99 -14.10
N PRO A 142 17.44 -6.34 -13.99
CA PRO A 142 17.33 -7.03 -12.70
C PRO A 142 18.49 -6.74 -11.73
N LYS A 143 19.55 -6.06 -12.20
CA LYS A 143 20.62 -5.54 -11.33
C LYS A 143 20.17 -4.33 -10.49
N ILE A 144 19.05 -3.70 -10.84
CA ILE A 144 18.48 -2.56 -10.10
C ILE A 144 17.48 -3.10 -9.08
N ALA A 145 17.87 -3.08 -7.81
CA ALA A 145 17.13 -3.67 -6.70
C ALA A 145 15.67 -3.16 -6.60
N ARG A 146 15.41 -1.91 -7.01
CA ARG A 146 14.06 -1.33 -7.04
C ARG A 146 13.02 -2.23 -7.72
N TRP A 147 13.40 -2.91 -8.81
CA TRP A 147 12.46 -3.71 -9.59
C TRP A 147 12.12 -5.06 -8.96
N SER A 148 12.87 -5.50 -7.95
CA SER A 148 12.60 -6.76 -7.24
C SER A 148 11.21 -6.81 -6.63
N TYR A 149 10.74 -5.69 -6.07
CA TYR A 149 9.39 -5.58 -5.52
C TYR A 149 8.30 -5.69 -6.59
N SER A 150 8.51 -5.02 -7.72
CA SER A 150 7.60 -5.09 -8.88
C SER A 150 7.48 -6.51 -9.41
N GLU A 151 8.62 -7.21 -9.54
CA GLU A 151 8.64 -8.61 -9.99
C GLU A 151 7.97 -9.54 -9.00
N ALA A 152 8.27 -9.41 -7.71
CA ALA A 152 7.65 -10.22 -6.66
C ALA A 152 6.12 -10.08 -6.68
N LYS A 153 5.60 -8.85 -6.73
CA LYS A 153 4.15 -8.61 -6.77
C LYS A 153 3.51 -9.18 -8.04
N ALA A 154 4.19 -9.09 -9.19
CA ALA A 154 3.65 -9.67 -10.41
C ALA A 154 3.65 -11.21 -10.38
N ILE A 155 4.67 -11.84 -9.81
CA ILE A 155 4.69 -13.30 -9.59
C ILE A 155 3.53 -13.72 -8.68
N ASP A 156 3.27 -12.98 -7.61
CA ASP A 156 2.12 -13.23 -6.73
C ASP A 156 0.79 -13.11 -7.48
N GLU A 157 0.64 -12.10 -8.37
CA GLU A 157 -0.56 -11.97 -9.22
C GLU A 157 -0.73 -13.18 -10.15
N PHE A 158 0.32 -13.59 -10.86
CA PHE A 158 0.27 -14.82 -11.68
C PHE A 158 -0.14 -16.03 -10.87
N TYR A 159 0.43 -16.18 -9.67
CA TYR A 159 0.11 -17.29 -8.78
C TYR A 159 -1.35 -17.25 -8.33
N ALA A 160 -1.88 -16.07 -7.99
CA ALA A 160 -3.27 -15.87 -7.61
C ALA A 160 -4.24 -16.21 -8.77
N PHE A 161 -3.94 -15.75 -10.00
CA PHE A 161 -4.74 -16.07 -11.19
C PHE A 161 -4.76 -17.56 -11.50
N GLU A 162 -3.61 -18.24 -11.40
CA GLU A 162 -3.57 -19.68 -11.65
C GLU A 162 -4.31 -20.47 -10.55
N LEU A 163 -4.22 -20.09 -9.28
CA LEU A 163 -5.04 -20.69 -8.22
C LEU A 163 -6.53 -20.48 -8.44
N HIS A 164 -6.93 -19.27 -8.89
CA HIS A 164 -8.33 -19.03 -9.26
C HIS A 164 -8.80 -19.96 -10.38
N LYS A 165 -8.02 -20.08 -11.45
CA LYS A 165 -8.34 -20.90 -12.62
C LYS A 165 -8.41 -22.40 -12.28
N GLN A 166 -7.50 -22.89 -11.45
CA GLN A 166 -7.40 -24.32 -11.13
C GLN A 166 -8.36 -24.77 -10.02
N ASN A 167 -8.58 -23.92 -9.01
CA ASN A 167 -9.28 -24.28 -7.79
C ASN A 167 -10.57 -23.49 -7.56
N ALA A 168 -10.99 -22.62 -8.51
CA ALA A 168 -12.07 -21.65 -8.32
C ALA A 168 -11.88 -20.79 -7.06
N PHE A 169 -10.61 -20.48 -6.71
CA PHE A 169 -10.27 -19.69 -5.56
C PHE A 169 -10.78 -18.24 -5.71
N GLU A 170 -11.58 -17.77 -4.76
CA GLU A 170 -12.12 -16.41 -4.79
C GLU A 170 -11.06 -15.38 -4.36
N VAL A 171 -10.15 -15.05 -5.27
CA VAL A 171 -9.14 -14.01 -5.04
C VAL A 171 -9.39 -12.79 -5.91
N THR A 172 -9.33 -11.60 -5.31
CA THR A 172 -9.36 -10.31 -6.01
C THR A 172 -8.06 -9.58 -5.76
N ILE A 173 -7.44 -9.04 -6.81
CA ILE A 173 -6.18 -8.33 -6.75
C ILE A 173 -6.45 -6.83 -6.74
N ALA A 174 -5.93 -6.13 -5.73
CA ALA A 174 -6.00 -4.67 -5.63
C ALA A 174 -4.60 -4.08 -5.89
N ARG A 175 -4.40 -3.46 -7.06
CA ARG A 175 -3.17 -2.73 -7.41
C ARG A 175 -3.23 -1.33 -6.82
N LEU A 176 -2.63 -1.16 -5.64
CA LEU A 176 -2.68 0.09 -4.90
C LEU A 176 -1.74 1.13 -5.52
N PHE A 177 -2.28 2.29 -5.82
CA PHE A 177 -1.51 3.49 -6.18
C PHE A 177 -1.23 4.30 -4.92
N ASN A 178 -0.30 5.28 -5.00
CA ASN A 178 0.23 5.99 -3.83
C ASN A 178 -0.86 6.33 -2.79
N THR A 179 -1.03 5.46 -1.84
CA THR A 179 -1.94 5.62 -0.71
C THR A 179 -1.28 6.51 0.34
N VAL A 180 -2.01 7.51 0.83
CA VAL A 180 -1.53 8.49 1.82
C VAL A 180 -2.56 8.71 2.93
N GLY A 181 -2.10 9.09 4.12
CA GLY A 181 -2.99 9.37 5.24
C GLY A 181 -2.30 9.35 6.60
N PRO A 182 -3.07 9.55 7.69
CA PRO A 182 -2.58 9.52 9.07
C PRO A 182 -1.86 8.21 9.40
N GLY A 183 -0.76 8.29 10.15
CA GLY A 183 0.01 7.10 10.58
C GLY A 183 0.94 6.51 9.51
N GLN A 184 1.02 7.11 8.31
CA GLN A 184 2.05 6.77 7.35
C GLN A 184 3.40 7.34 7.78
N ILE A 185 4.44 6.52 7.77
CA ILE A 185 5.79 6.94 8.19
C ILE A 185 6.57 7.48 6.98
N GLY A 186 7.24 8.63 7.18
CA GLY A 186 8.06 9.29 6.16
C GLY A 186 9.42 8.61 5.89
N THR A 187 9.88 7.70 6.76
CA THR A 187 10.99 6.80 6.50
C THR A 187 10.64 5.88 5.32
N TYR A 188 11.62 5.43 4.60
CA TYR A 188 11.44 4.58 3.41
C TYR A 188 10.98 5.28 2.13
N GLY A 189 11.17 6.61 2.02
CA GLY A 189 10.95 7.34 0.76
C GLY A 189 9.51 7.83 0.52
N MET A 190 8.64 7.77 1.54
CA MET A 190 7.27 8.27 1.43
C MET A 190 7.24 9.81 1.47
N VAL A 191 6.93 10.43 0.33
CA VAL A 191 7.10 11.88 0.13
C VAL A 191 6.15 12.73 0.97
N LEU A 192 4.84 12.41 1.01
CA LEU A 192 3.86 13.24 1.70
C LEU A 192 4.11 13.37 3.21
N PRO A 193 4.24 12.29 4.00
CA PRO A 193 4.49 12.44 5.44
C PRO A 193 5.81 13.14 5.73
N ARG A 194 6.84 12.96 4.87
CA ARG A 194 8.12 13.66 5.00
C ARG A 194 7.95 15.17 4.79
N PHE A 195 7.20 15.58 3.77
CA PHE A 195 6.93 17.00 3.51
C PHE A 195 6.10 17.64 4.64
N VAL A 196 5.05 16.94 5.09
CA VAL A 196 4.22 17.43 6.19
C VAL A 196 5.05 17.61 7.48
N LYS A 197 5.88 16.64 7.82
CA LYS A 197 6.73 16.72 9.01
C LYS A 197 7.70 17.91 8.92
N ALA A 198 8.40 18.09 7.80
CA ALA A 198 9.29 19.22 7.58
C ALA A 198 8.53 20.57 7.65
N ALA A 199 7.36 20.65 7.01
CA ALA A 199 6.54 21.86 7.02
C ALA A 199 6.07 22.23 8.43
N LEU A 200 5.71 21.27 9.28
CA LEU A 200 5.29 21.53 10.67
C LEU A 200 6.41 22.05 11.58
N SER A 201 7.67 21.80 11.19
CA SER A 201 8.87 22.27 11.90
C SER A 201 9.53 23.47 11.23
N ASP A 202 8.89 24.05 10.20
CA ASP A 202 9.46 25.11 9.33
C ASP A 202 10.84 24.73 8.73
N GLU A 203 11.11 23.41 8.59
CA GLU A 203 12.31 22.88 7.95
C GLU A 203 12.15 22.87 6.42
N PRO A 204 13.25 22.89 5.64
CA PRO A 204 13.17 22.83 4.18
C PRO A 204 12.51 21.54 3.67
N LEU A 205 11.59 21.65 2.71
CA LEU A 205 11.03 20.51 1.99
C LEU A 205 11.99 20.05 0.89
N LEU A 206 12.59 18.88 1.07
CA LEU A 206 13.57 18.34 0.14
C LEU A 206 12.89 17.63 -1.04
N VAL A 207 12.92 18.25 -2.20
CA VAL A 207 12.46 17.68 -3.47
C VAL A 207 13.63 17.01 -4.17
N TYR A 208 13.49 15.74 -4.54
CA TYR A 208 14.52 15.00 -5.22
C TYR A 208 14.34 15.11 -6.75
N GLY A 209 15.43 15.39 -7.47
CA GLY A 209 15.43 15.77 -8.87
C GLY A 209 14.95 17.21 -9.07
N ASP A 210 14.32 17.49 -10.18
CA ASP A 210 13.72 18.80 -10.52
C ASP A 210 12.27 18.95 -10.03
N GLY A 211 11.70 17.88 -9.47
CA GLY A 211 10.33 17.84 -8.97
C GLY A 211 9.25 17.75 -10.05
N SER A 212 9.61 17.56 -11.32
CA SER A 212 8.67 17.45 -12.44
C SER A 212 7.97 16.08 -12.47
N GLN A 213 8.55 15.05 -11.84
CA GLN A 213 7.90 13.73 -11.73
C GLN A 213 6.56 13.87 -11.01
N SER A 214 5.54 13.20 -11.54
CA SER A 214 4.17 13.34 -11.04
C SER A 214 3.61 12.03 -10.49
N ARG A 215 2.70 12.16 -9.54
CA ARG A 215 1.98 11.06 -8.90
C ARG A 215 0.52 11.45 -8.69
N SER A 216 -0.31 10.44 -8.48
CA SER A 216 -1.64 10.63 -7.93
C SER A 216 -1.69 10.06 -6.51
N PHE A 217 -2.30 10.77 -5.59
CA PHE A 217 -2.37 10.39 -4.18
C PHE A 217 -3.81 10.10 -3.78
N CYS A 218 -4.05 8.93 -3.20
CA CYS A 218 -5.36 8.48 -2.75
C CYS A 218 -5.38 8.40 -1.22
N ALA A 219 -6.42 8.92 -0.60
CA ALA A 219 -6.59 8.83 0.84
C ALA A 219 -6.75 7.38 1.29
N VAL A 220 -6.10 7.00 2.39
CA VAL A 220 -6.18 5.64 2.93
C VAL A 220 -7.61 5.24 3.29
N SER A 221 -8.45 6.17 3.70
CA SER A 221 -9.88 5.92 3.95
C SER A 221 -10.62 5.47 2.71
N ASP A 222 -10.38 6.10 1.55
CA ASP A 222 -10.98 5.71 0.28
C ASP A 222 -10.46 4.34 -0.19
N VAL A 223 -9.16 4.07 0.03
CA VAL A 223 -8.56 2.76 -0.29
C VAL A 223 -9.18 1.64 0.55
N VAL A 224 -9.38 1.87 1.84
CA VAL A 224 -10.02 0.89 2.74
C VAL A 224 -11.46 0.59 2.32
N GLU A 225 -12.24 1.60 1.91
CA GLU A 225 -13.58 1.41 1.35
C GLU A 225 -13.55 0.57 0.07
N ALA A 226 -12.55 0.81 -0.82
CA ALA A 226 -12.37 0.00 -2.03
C ALA A 226 -12.08 -1.48 -1.70
N LEU A 227 -11.15 -1.73 -0.77
CA LEU A 227 -10.78 -3.10 -0.38
C LEU A 227 -11.97 -3.88 0.19
N ASP A 228 -12.77 -3.25 1.08
CA ASP A 228 -13.97 -3.87 1.65
C ASP A 228 -15.06 -4.11 0.59
N SER A 229 -15.23 -3.17 -0.34
CA SER A 229 -16.19 -3.32 -1.44
C SER A 229 -15.79 -4.42 -2.41
N LEU A 230 -14.51 -4.54 -2.75
CA LEU A 230 -13.96 -5.63 -3.57
C LEU A 230 -14.15 -7.00 -2.86
N MET A 231 -13.90 -7.06 -1.55
CA MET A 231 -14.12 -8.27 -0.75
C MET A 231 -15.61 -8.68 -0.74
N SER A 232 -16.51 -7.71 -0.77
CA SER A 232 -17.95 -7.94 -0.65
C SER A 232 -18.62 -8.35 -1.97
N ASN A 233 -17.98 -8.11 -3.12
CA ASN A 233 -18.51 -8.48 -4.43
C ASN A 233 -17.83 -9.75 -4.96
N SER A 234 -18.60 -10.82 -5.20
CA SER A 234 -18.08 -12.10 -5.72
C SER A 234 -17.67 -12.02 -7.20
N GLU A 235 -18.25 -11.11 -7.98
CA GLU A 235 -17.93 -10.96 -9.39
C GLU A 235 -16.52 -10.36 -9.64
N THR A 236 -15.87 -9.88 -8.58
CA THR A 236 -14.49 -9.39 -8.67
C THR A 236 -13.42 -10.49 -8.58
N ALA A 237 -13.81 -11.73 -8.26
CA ALA A 237 -12.92 -12.86 -8.15
C ALA A 237 -12.21 -13.16 -9.47
N GLY A 238 -10.92 -13.48 -9.40
CA GLY A 238 -10.08 -13.74 -10.57
C GLY A 238 -9.72 -12.49 -11.38
N GLN A 239 -9.91 -11.30 -10.82
CA GLN A 239 -9.64 -10.04 -11.50
C GLN A 239 -8.67 -9.15 -10.71
N ALA A 240 -7.93 -8.31 -11.44
CA ALA A 240 -7.16 -7.22 -10.86
C ALA A 240 -7.89 -5.89 -11.05
N TYR A 241 -7.72 -4.98 -10.08
CA TYR A 241 -8.30 -3.63 -10.09
C TYR A 241 -7.28 -2.60 -9.63
N ASN A 242 -7.15 -1.52 -10.39
CA ASN A 242 -6.42 -0.34 -9.95
C ASN A 242 -7.22 0.41 -8.88
N VAL A 243 -6.56 0.67 -7.74
CA VAL A 243 -7.15 1.42 -6.63
C VAL A 243 -6.30 2.66 -6.38
N GLY A 244 -6.83 3.83 -6.70
CA GLY A 244 -6.08 5.08 -6.60
C GLY A 244 -6.90 6.30 -7.01
N SER A 245 -6.28 7.47 -6.92
CA SER A 245 -6.82 8.73 -7.42
C SER A 245 -6.34 9.00 -8.84
N THR A 246 -7.16 9.64 -9.65
CA THR A 246 -6.80 10.10 -11.00
C THR A 246 -6.22 11.52 -11.00
N ASN A 247 -6.26 12.22 -9.85
CA ASN A 247 -5.74 13.57 -9.72
C ASN A 247 -4.21 13.56 -9.66
N GLU A 248 -3.59 13.91 -10.77
CA GLU A 248 -2.14 13.96 -10.92
C GLU A 248 -1.57 15.29 -10.40
N ILE A 249 -0.45 15.22 -9.67
CA ILE A 249 0.26 16.38 -9.17
C ILE A 249 1.77 16.14 -9.27
N SER A 250 2.55 17.17 -9.65
CA SER A 250 4.00 17.10 -9.61
C SER A 250 4.53 17.10 -8.17
N ILE A 251 5.71 16.54 -7.93
CA ILE A 251 6.29 16.53 -6.57
C ILE A 251 6.63 17.94 -6.11
N LYS A 252 7.00 18.86 -7.04
CA LYS A 252 7.19 20.28 -6.73
C LYS A 252 5.89 20.94 -6.29
N ASP A 253 4.79 20.71 -7.03
CA ASP A 253 3.49 21.31 -6.69
C ASP A 253 2.90 20.69 -5.41
N LEU A 254 3.18 19.39 -5.15
CA LEU A 254 2.85 18.77 -3.87
C LEU A 254 3.55 19.46 -2.71
N ALA A 255 4.85 19.77 -2.85
CA ALA A 255 5.59 20.48 -1.81
C ALA A 255 4.98 21.88 -1.54
N GLN A 256 4.66 22.64 -2.59
CA GLN A 256 4.00 23.93 -2.44
C GLN A 256 2.63 23.78 -1.78
N LYS A 257 1.81 22.82 -2.21
CA LYS A 257 0.50 22.55 -1.62
C LYS A 257 0.59 22.20 -0.13
N VAL A 258 1.61 21.43 0.29
CA VAL A 258 1.82 21.13 1.72
C VAL A 258 2.14 22.40 2.50
N ILE A 259 3.00 23.29 1.98
CA ILE A 259 3.32 24.58 2.60
C ILE A 259 2.04 25.42 2.76
N ASP A 260 1.26 25.55 1.70
CA ASP A 260 0.03 26.36 1.69
C ASP A 260 -1.01 25.82 2.69
N VAL A 261 -1.25 24.52 2.69
CA VAL A 261 -2.24 23.88 3.57
C VAL A 261 -1.83 23.91 5.05
N THR A 262 -0.54 23.79 5.34
CA THR A 262 -0.03 23.81 6.73
C THR A 262 0.23 25.20 7.25
N GLY A 263 0.24 26.22 6.38
CA GLY A 263 0.62 27.60 6.71
C GLY A 263 2.09 27.76 7.08
N SER A 264 2.95 26.81 6.62
CA SER A 264 4.38 26.78 6.93
C SER A 264 5.17 27.88 6.22
N LYS A 265 6.29 28.28 6.82
CA LYS A 265 7.28 29.19 6.22
C LYS A 265 8.44 28.47 5.56
N SER A 266 8.34 27.14 5.43
CA SER A 266 9.37 26.31 4.83
C SER A 266 9.68 26.69 3.39
N GLN A 267 10.93 26.48 2.99
CA GLN A 267 11.39 26.64 1.62
C GLN A 267 11.47 25.27 0.92
N ILE A 268 11.26 25.26 -0.39
CA ILE A 268 11.48 24.07 -1.23
C ILE A 268 12.95 24.05 -1.65
N VAL A 269 13.65 22.96 -1.32
CA VAL A 269 15.06 22.76 -1.67
C VAL A 269 15.19 21.53 -2.57
N PHE A 270 15.87 21.69 -3.70
CA PHE A 270 16.08 20.62 -4.65
C PHE A 270 17.40 19.89 -4.38
N LYS A 271 17.38 18.55 -4.40
CA LYS A 271 18.57 17.69 -4.30
C LYS A 271 18.62 16.75 -5.50
N LYS A 272 19.80 16.50 -6.04
CA LYS A 272 19.95 15.53 -7.14
C LYS A 272 19.58 14.12 -6.67
N LEU A 273 18.89 13.36 -7.53
CA LEU A 273 18.54 11.96 -7.26
C LEU A 273 19.77 11.10 -6.98
N SER A 274 20.88 11.34 -7.70
CA SER A 274 22.15 10.62 -7.51
C SER A 274 22.78 10.84 -6.14
N GLU A 275 22.55 11.99 -5.50
CA GLU A 275 23.06 12.29 -4.14
C GLU A 275 22.29 11.52 -3.05
N VAL A 276 21.05 11.07 -3.36
CA VAL A 276 20.17 10.42 -2.38
C VAL A 276 20.13 8.91 -2.59
N PHE A 277 20.06 8.43 -3.82
CA PHE A 277 19.83 7.03 -4.16
C PHE A 277 20.96 6.39 -4.98
N GLY A 278 22.04 7.13 -5.28
CA GLY A 278 23.14 6.67 -6.13
C GLY A 278 22.87 6.85 -7.64
N GLU A 279 23.89 6.60 -8.46
CA GLU A 279 23.89 6.93 -9.90
C GLU A 279 22.92 6.07 -10.75
N HIS A 280 22.52 4.90 -10.27
CA HIS A 280 21.71 3.94 -11.04
C HIS A 280 20.25 3.86 -10.57
N PHE A 281 19.77 4.86 -9.84
CA PHE A 281 18.38 4.88 -9.39
C PHE A 281 17.45 5.27 -10.54
N GLU A 282 16.46 4.41 -10.81
CA GLU A 282 15.43 4.64 -11.83
C GLU A 282 14.11 5.02 -11.16
N GLU A 283 13.48 6.09 -11.61
CA GLU A 283 12.19 6.60 -11.14
C GLU A 283 11.20 6.71 -12.30
N PRO A 284 9.98 6.16 -12.19
CA PRO A 284 8.92 6.44 -13.17
C PRO A 284 8.59 7.93 -13.21
N ALA A 285 8.56 8.53 -14.40
CA ALA A 285 8.23 9.95 -14.56
C ALA A 285 6.78 10.23 -14.12
N ARG A 286 5.84 9.39 -14.54
CA ARG A 286 4.41 9.53 -14.24
C ARG A 286 3.84 8.19 -13.74
N ARG A 287 2.83 8.26 -12.85
CA ARG A 287 2.11 7.09 -12.37
C ARG A 287 0.68 7.47 -12.00
N VAL A 288 -0.23 7.30 -12.95
CA VAL A 288 -1.64 7.68 -12.84
C VAL A 288 -2.51 6.49 -13.24
N PRO A 289 -3.47 6.02 -12.39
CA PRO A 289 -4.35 4.92 -12.73
C PRO A 289 -5.49 5.34 -13.67
N ASP A 290 -5.91 4.41 -14.51
CA ASP A 290 -7.29 4.31 -14.94
C ASP A 290 -8.07 3.53 -13.87
N ILE A 291 -9.17 4.08 -13.37
CA ILE A 291 -10.03 3.46 -12.35
C ILE A 291 -11.41 3.07 -12.92
N SER A 292 -11.58 3.08 -14.23
CA SER A 292 -12.87 2.80 -14.88
C SER A 292 -13.35 1.39 -14.57
N LYS A 293 -12.44 0.41 -14.49
CA LYS A 293 -12.77 -0.98 -14.20
C LYS A 293 -13.36 -1.14 -12.80
N ILE A 294 -12.70 -0.60 -11.77
CA ILE A 294 -13.21 -0.68 -10.39
C ILE A 294 -14.51 0.12 -10.21
N SER A 295 -14.59 1.31 -10.83
CA SER A 295 -15.79 2.13 -10.79
C SER A 295 -17.00 1.39 -11.37
N LYS A 296 -16.81 0.69 -12.50
CA LYS A 296 -17.86 -0.13 -13.12
C LYS A 296 -18.25 -1.34 -12.27
N ALA A 297 -17.27 -2.01 -11.66
CA ALA A 297 -17.49 -3.26 -10.93
C ALA A 297 -18.19 -3.05 -9.58
N ILE A 298 -17.82 -2.00 -8.83
CA ILE A 298 -18.31 -1.77 -7.47
C ILE A 298 -18.79 -0.33 -7.20
N GLY A 299 -18.89 0.53 -8.21
CA GLY A 299 -19.33 1.92 -8.07
C GLY A 299 -18.34 2.80 -7.28
N TRP A 300 -17.11 2.33 -7.04
CA TRP A 300 -16.14 3.06 -6.22
C TRP A 300 -15.43 4.16 -7.00
N GLN A 301 -15.23 5.29 -6.33
CA GLN A 301 -14.39 6.40 -6.74
C GLN A 301 -13.75 7.04 -5.49
N PRO A 302 -12.53 7.60 -5.58
CA PRO A 302 -11.94 8.36 -4.48
C PRO A 302 -12.75 9.63 -4.23
N LYS A 303 -13.06 9.90 -2.96
CA LYS A 303 -13.93 11.02 -2.54
C LYS A 303 -13.16 12.14 -1.86
N LYS A 304 -12.06 11.79 -1.19
CA LYS A 304 -11.32 12.73 -0.35
C LYS A 304 -10.32 13.54 -1.17
N SER A 305 -10.30 14.86 -0.96
CA SER A 305 -9.33 15.72 -1.61
C SER A 305 -7.92 15.53 -1.03
N LEU A 306 -6.90 15.90 -1.81
CA LEU A 306 -5.51 15.88 -1.34
C LEU A 306 -5.29 16.88 -0.20
N GLU A 307 -5.92 18.05 -0.26
CA GLU A 307 -5.88 19.08 0.78
C GLU A 307 -6.40 18.54 2.11
N SER A 308 -7.58 17.91 2.11
CA SER A 308 -8.16 17.29 3.30
C SER A 308 -7.23 16.21 3.87
N THR A 309 -6.62 15.42 2.99
CA THR A 309 -5.68 14.37 3.40
C THR A 309 -4.40 14.95 4.02
N ILE A 310 -3.86 16.04 3.45
CA ILE A 310 -2.70 16.77 4.03
C ILE A 310 -3.01 17.26 5.43
N LEU A 311 -4.20 17.88 5.63
CA LEU A 311 -4.63 18.35 6.96
C LEU A 311 -4.70 17.22 7.99
N GLU A 312 -5.31 16.10 7.64
CA GLU A 312 -5.39 14.93 8.53
C GLU A 312 -4.00 14.36 8.89
N VAL A 313 -3.09 14.31 7.92
CA VAL A 313 -1.69 13.89 8.18
C VAL A 313 -1.01 14.90 9.11
N ALA A 314 -1.22 16.20 8.90
CA ALA A 314 -0.63 17.25 9.73
C ALA A 314 -1.17 17.19 11.19
N GLU A 315 -2.47 17.04 11.37
CA GLU A 315 -3.10 16.87 12.68
C GLU A 315 -2.57 15.65 13.42
N TYR A 316 -2.51 14.51 12.71
CA TYR A 316 -1.96 13.28 13.28
C TYR A 316 -0.49 13.44 13.69
N THR A 317 0.33 14.06 12.84
CA THR A 317 1.76 14.29 13.11
C THR A 317 1.95 15.19 14.33
N LYS A 318 1.20 16.30 14.44
CA LYS A 318 1.21 17.17 15.63
C LYS A 318 0.85 16.41 16.92
N ALA A 319 -0.14 15.52 16.86
CA ALA A 319 -0.59 14.79 18.04
C ALA A 319 0.36 13.67 18.47
N ASN A 320 1.22 13.15 17.60
CA ASN A 320 1.98 11.92 17.86
C ASN A 320 3.51 12.04 17.72
N GLU A 321 4.02 13.05 17.02
CA GLU A 321 5.42 13.12 16.62
C GLU A 321 6.13 14.46 16.92
N VAL A 322 5.36 15.52 17.28
CA VAL A 322 5.90 16.87 17.57
C VAL A 322 5.76 17.19 19.06
#